data_e57e1abefd286e1e7c76b76c630a74ff
#
_entry.id   e57e1abefd286e1e7c76b76c630a74ff
#
_cell.length_a   1.000
_cell.length_b   1.000
_cell.length_c   1.000
_cell.angle_alpha   90.00
_cell.angle_beta   90.00
_cell.angle_gamma   90.00
#
_symmetry.space_group_name_H-M   'P 1'
#
loop_
_entity.id
_entity.type
_entity.pdbx_description
1 polymer ?
#
loop_
_entity_poly.entity_id
_entity_poly.type
_entity_poly.pdbx_seq_one_letter_code
_entity_poly.pdbx_strand_id
1 'polypeptide(L)'
;MLTGTTIAALAPGRGAIITGGASGIGLATARQLAVFGMRVCIADRDRDALKAAETEIANVAPNGTADVLAVESDVSSVSQIELLAEKAFGRFSDIALLMNNAAAFQGGDALSDPEGWRRILDVNVLGVLNGVQRIGRAMLDRGKSGFIINTGSKQGITSPPGNTAYNVSKAAVKALTEGLAHSLRNLPDCEISAHLLIPGFTYTGNAARRSPTRPSAAWSSEQVAERLIQGLERNEFYILCQDNETTRDQDERRILWAAGDLVENRPALSRWHPDYKEAFEAFMKAPRSSDGPLTERS
;
A
#
# COMPACT_ATOMS: atom_id res chain seq x y z
N MET A 1 1.76 -15.99 17.77
CA MET A 1 0.44 -16.65 17.82
C MET A 1 -0.59 -15.54 17.75
N LEU A 2 -1.43 -15.54 16.71
CA LEU A 2 -2.54 -14.59 16.61
C LEU A 2 -3.55 -14.98 17.71
N THR A 3 -3.57 -14.16 18.76
CA THR A 3 -4.65 -14.22 19.75
C THR A 3 -5.72 -13.25 19.29
N GLY A 4 -6.74 -13.75 18.62
CA GLY A 4 -7.85 -12.96 18.18
C GLY A 4 -8.60 -13.64 17.03
N THR A 5 -9.84 -13.37 16.91
CA THR A 5 -10.79 -13.89 15.94
C THR A 5 -10.16 -13.83 14.53
N THR A 6 -9.92 -14.96 13.90
CA THR A 6 -9.41 -15.05 12.52
C THR A 6 -10.36 -14.26 11.64
N ILE A 7 -9.85 -13.18 11.00
CA ILE A 7 -10.67 -12.41 10.08
C ILE A 7 -11.07 -13.33 8.93
N ALA A 8 -12.36 -13.49 8.68
CA ALA A 8 -12.87 -14.43 7.69
C ALA A 8 -12.25 -14.26 6.29
N ALA A 9 -11.87 -13.04 5.92
CA ALA A 9 -11.21 -12.76 4.65
C ALA A 9 -9.75 -13.28 4.57
N LEU A 10 -9.06 -13.47 5.71
CA LEU A 10 -7.70 -14.02 5.77
C LEU A 10 -7.68 -15.51 6.13
N ALA A 11 -8.82 -16.19 6.06
CA ALA A 11 -8.94 -17.60 6.42
C ALA A 11 -8.11 -18.51 5.47
N PRO A 12 -7.58 -19.63 6.00
CA PRO A 12 -6.88 -20.62 5.18
C PRO A 12 -7.70 -21.09 3.97
N GLY A 13 -7.01 -21.32 2.85
CA GLY A 13 -7.62 -21.75 1.59
C GLY A 13 -8.24 -20.65 0.75
N ARG A 14 -8.45 -19.44 1.28
CA ARG A 14 -8.88 -18.29 0.49
C ARG A 14 -7.69 -17.68 -0.29
N GLY A 15 -7.97 -17.04 -1.42
CA GLY A 15 -6.96 -16.51 -2.31
C GLY A 15 -6.61 -15.05 -2.07
N ALA A 16 -5.37 -14.69 -2.34
CA ALA A 16 -4.87 -13.32 -2.38
C ALA A 16 -4.19 -13.04 -3.72
N ILE A 17 -4.41 -11.85 -4.29
CA ILE A 17 -3.66 -11.35 -5.46
C ILE A 17 -2.85 -10.15 -5.01
N ILE A 18 -1.52 -10.16 -5.28
CA ILE A 18 -0.59 -9.11 -4.89
C ILE A 18 0.21 -8.67 -6.11
N THR A 19 0.04 -7.42 -6.54
CA THR A 19 0.86 -6.82 -7.60
C THR A 19 2.16 -6.26 -7.03
N GLY A 20 3.26 -6.32 -7.78
CA GLY A 20 4.60 -6.03 -7.24
C GLY A 20 4.99 -7.06 -6.17
N GLY A 21 4.54 -8.30 -6.33
CA GLY A 21 4.68 -9.38 -5.36
C GLY A 21 6.02 -10.10 -5.38
N ALA A 22 6.90 -9.77 -6.32
CA ALA A 22 8.20 -10.43 -6.43
C ALA A 22 9.29 -9.83 -5.52
N SER A 23 9.03 -8.74 -4.82
CA SER A 23 10.01 -8.11 -3.94
C SER A 23 9.36 -7.21 -2.86
N GLY A 24 10.18 -6.79 -1.89
CA GLY A 24 9.83 -5.77 -0.93
C GLY A 24 8.53 -6.06 -0.15
N ILE A 25 7.69 -5.04 0.03
CA ILE A 25 6.45 -5.13 0.82
C ILE A 25 5.50 -6.19 0.25
N GLY A 26 5.39 -6.27 -1.09
CA GLY A 26 4.52 -7.25 -1.74
C GLY A 26 4.93 -8.69 -1.43
N LEU A 27 6.22 -9.01 -1.55
CA LEU A 27 6.75 -10.34 -1.24
C LEU A 27 6.60 -10.68 0.26
N ALA A 28 6.93 -9.73 1.14
CA ALA A 28 6.79 -9.94 2.58
C ALA A 28 5.32 -10.22 2.97
N THR A 29 4.37 -9.46 2.38
CA THR A 29 2.94 -9.70 2.57
C THR A 29 2.51 -11.06 2.01
N ALA A 30 2.98 -11.42 0.80
CA ALA A 30 2.68 -12.71 0.19
C ALA A 30 3.12 -13.89 1.06
N ARG A 31 4.33 -13.83 1.61
CA ARG A 31 4.85 -14.85 2.53
C ARG A 31 4.01 -14.94 3.81
N GLN A 32 3.65 -13.81 4.40
CA GLN A 32 2.87 -13.80 5.63
C GLN A 32 1.47 -14.39 5.43
N LEU A 33 0.80 -14.06 4.30
CA LEU A 33 -0.49 -14.64 3.94
C LEU A 33 -0.38 -16.15 3.65
N ALA A 34 0.69 -16.59 3.00
CA ALA A 34 0.96 -18.02 2.78
C ALA A 34 1.15 -18.78 4.11
N VAL A 35 1.88 -18.20 5.09
CA VAL A 35 2.00 -18.78 6.44
C VAL A 35 0.65 -18.91 7.13
N PHE A 36 -0.31 -18.02 6.88
CA PHE A 36 -1.69 -18.13 7.38
C PHE A 36 -2.52 -19.20 6.64
N GLY A 37 -1.93 -19.84 5.62
CA GLY A 37 -2.62 -20.85 4.81
C GLY A 37 -3.45 -20.30 3.67
N MET A 38 -3.32 -19.01 3.34
CA MET A 38 -3.95 -18.46 2.14
C MET A 38 -3.24 -18.95 0.88
N ARG A 39 -3.98 -19.04 -0.22
CA ARG A 39 -3.43 -19.26 -1.57
C ARG A 39 -3.02 -17.92 -2.16
N VAL A 40 -1.80 -17.82 -2.67
CA VAL A 40 -1.22 -16.52 -3.05
C VAL A 40 -0.91 -16.48 -4.53
N CYS A 41 -1.49 -15.52 -5.24
CA CYS A 41 -1.09 -15.14 -6.60
C CYS A 41 -0.23 -13.89 -6.52
N ILE A 42 1.02 -13.97 -6.95
CA ILE A 42 1.92 -12.82 -7.10
C ILE A 42 2.03 -12.41 -8.56
N ALA A 43 1.99 -11.11 -8.81
CA ALA A 43 2.19 -10.54 -10.13
C ALA A 43 3.32 -9.52 -10.11
N ASP A 44 4.21 -9.60 -11.05
CA ASP A 44 5.32 -8.65 -11.25
C ASP A 44 5.75 -8.67 -12.72
N ARG A 45 6.41 -7.60 -13.17
CA ARG A 45 7.00 -7.55 -14.52
C ARG A 45 8.39 -8.19 -14.59
N ASP A 46 9.06 -8.39 -13.46
CA ASP A 46 10.39 -9.00 -13.37
C ASP A 46 10.23 -10.52 -13.24
N ARG A 47 10.39 -11.21 -14.37
CA ARG A 47 10.20 -12.66 -14.49
C ARG A 47 11.14 -13.47 -13.60
N ASP A 48 12.40 -13.03 -13.49
CA ASP A 48 13.40 -13.76 -12.72
C ASP A 48 13.13 -13.59 -11.21
N ALA A 49 12.79 -12.36 -10.79
CA ALA A 49 12.37 -12.10 -9.41
C ALA A 49 11.09 -12.87 -9.06
N LEU A 50 10.11 -12.96 -9.98
CA LEU A 50 8.88 -13.75 -9.78
C LEU A 50 9.18 -15.22 -9.49
N LYS A 51 10.07 -15.85 -10.27
CA LYS A 51 10.44 -17.26 -10.09
C LYS A 51 11.10 -17.50 -8.73
N ALA A 52 11.98 -16.60 -8.30
CA ALA A 52 12.61 -16.68 -6.99
C ALA A 52 11.57 -16.51 -5.86
N ALA A 53 10.68 -15.52 -6.00
CA ALA A 53 9.60 -15.26 -5.04
C ALA A 53 8.61 -16.42 -4.93
N GLU A 54 8.21 -17.02 -6.04
CA GLU A 54 7.34 -18.20 -6.06
C GLU A 54 7.93 -19.34 -5.22
N THR A 55 9.22 -19.63 -5.39
CA THR A 55 9.93 -20.64 -4.60
C THR A 55 9.97 -20.27 -3.12
N GLU A 56 10.27 -19.01 -2.82
CA GLU A 56 10.35 -18.51 -1.43
C GLU A 56 9.00 -18.60 -0.71
N ILE A 57 7.89 -18.26 -1.39
CA ILE A 57 6.54 -18.36 -0.84
C ILE A 57 6.11 -19.82 -0.68
N ALA A 58 6.39 -20.66 -1.69
CA ALA A 58 6.07 -22.08 -1.64
C ALA A 58 6.72 -22.82 -0.46
N ASN A 59 7.93 -22.41 -0.06
CA ASN A 59 8.64 -22.99 1.08
C ASN A 59 7.93 -22.75 2.43
N VAL A 60 7.03 -21.79 2.53
CA VAL A 60 6.29 -21.45 3.75
C VAL A 60 4.79 -21.73 3.63
N ALA A 61 4.30 -22.00 2.44
CA ALA A 61 2.90 -22.34 2.18
C ALA A 61 2.60 -23.78 2.60
N PRO A 62 1.43 -24.07 3.22
CA PRO A 62 1.08 -25.40 3.71
C PRO A 62 1.12 -26.52 2.66
N ASN A 63 0.70 -26.22 1.42
CA ASN A 63 0.71 -27.18 0.31
C ASN A 63 1.79 -26.86 -0.75
N GLY A 64 2.81 -26.08 -0.37
CA GLY A 64 3.92 -25.73 -1.26
C GLY A 64 3.46 -24.99 -2.52
N THR A 65 3.95 -25.42 -3.67
CA THR A 65 3.63 -24.80 -4.97
C THR A 65 2.15 -24.89 -5.36
N ALA A 66 1.37 -25.77 -4.72
CA ALA A 66 -0.07 -25.86 -4.99
C ALA A 66 -0.84 -24.61 -4.53
N ASP A 67 -0.35 -23.93 -3.52
CA ASP A 67 -0.93 -22.70 -2.97
C ASP A 67 -0.36 -21.42 -3.57
N VAL A 68 0.57 -21.50 -4.52
CA VAL A 68 1.23 -20.34 -5.12
C VAL A 68 1.00 -20.29 -6.63
N LEU A 69 0.79 -19.08 -7.14
CA LEU A 69 0.71 -18.78 -8.57
C LEU A 69 1.54 -17.53 -8.86
N ALA A 70 2.50 -17.63 -9.75
CA ALA A 70 3.28 -16.49 -10.23
C ALA A 70 2.87 -16.11 -11.66
N VAL A 71 2.54 -14.84 -11.87
CA VAL A 71 2.08 -14.32 -13.18
C VAL A 71 2.91 -13.10 -13.58
N GLU A 72 3.64 -13.20 -14.68
CA GLU A 72 4.30 -12.04 -15.28
C GLU A 72 3.23 -11.04 -15.75
N SER A 73 3.27 -9.82 -15.24
CA SER A 73 2.25 -8.81 -15.53
C SER A 73 2.76 -7.39 -15.31
N ASP A 74 2.53 -6.51 -16.29
CA ASP A 74 2.66 -5.06 -16.14
C ASP A 74 1.30 -4.47 -15.77
N VAL A 75 1.22 -3.85 -14.60
CA VAL A 75 -0.04 -3.26 -14.08
C VAL A 75 -0.56 -2.09 -14.92
N SER A 76 0.30 -1.43 -15.71
CA SER A 76 -0.10 -0.37 -16.64
C SER A 76 -0.87 -0.90 -17.85
N SER A 77 -0.79 -2.20 -18.14
CA SER A 77 -1.49 -2.86 -19.24
C SER A 77 -2.82 -3.48 -18.78
N VAL A 78 -3.92 -2.93 -19.26
CA VAL A 78 -5.28 -3.44 -18.95
C VAL A 78 -5.41 -4.92 -19.31
N SER A 79 -4.95 -5.32 -20.52
CA SER A 79 -5.05 -6.71 -20.97
C SER A 79 -4.23 -7.69 -20.13
N GLN A 80 -3.08 -7.26 -19.58
CA GLN A 80 -2.29 -8.11 -18.69
C GLN A 80 -2.95 -8.25 -17.30
N ILE A 81 -3.63 -7.22 -16.80
CA ILE A 81 -4.43 -7.32 -15.57
C ILE A 81 -5.68 -8.20 -15.77
N GLU A 82 -6.31 -8.16 -16.93
CA GLU A 82 -7.40 -9.07 -17.29
C GLU A 82 -6.92 -10.53 -17.31
N LEU A 83 -5.77 -10.79 -17.93
CA LEU A 83 -5.15 -12.14 -17.95
C LEU A 83 -4.73 -12.59 -16.54
N LEU A 84 -4.20 -11.68 -15.71
CA LEU A 84 -3.90 -11.96 -14.30
C LEU A 84 -5.17 -12.38 -13.55
N ALA A 85 -6.25 -11.63 -13.70
CA ALA A 85 -7.55 -11.96 -13.09
C ALA A 85 -8.04 -13.34 -13.53
N GLU A 86 -8.05 -13.60 -14.85
CA GLU A 86 -8.46 -14.91 -15.41
C GLU A 86 -7.67 -16.07 -14.80
N LYS A 87 -6.33 -15.99 -14.79
CA LYS A 87 -5.47 -17.01 -14.23
C LYS A 87 -5.67 -17.20 -12.72
N ALA A 88 -5.76 -16.11 -11.97
CA ALA A 88 -5.91 -16.16 -10.52
C ALA A 88 -7.27 -16.76 -10.12
N PHE A 89 -8.37 -16.30 -10.72
CA PHE A 89 -9.71 -16.83 -10.44
C PHE A 89 -9.93 -18.24 -11.01
N GLY A 90 -9.25 -18.61 -12.09
CA GLY A 90 -9.24 -19.98 -12.62
C GLY A 90 -8.48 -20.94 -11.71
N ARG A 91 -7.42 -20.50 -11.05
CA ARG A 91 -6.60 -21.31 -10.14
C ARG A 91 -7.16 -21.35 -8.73
N PHE A 92 -7.66 -20.20 -8.23
CA PHE A 92 -8.21 -20.04 -6.90
C PHE A 92 -9.64 -19.48 -7.01
N SER A 93 -10.63 -20.31 -6.71
CA SER A 93 -12.04 -19.96 -6.91
C SER A 93 -12.57 -18.85 -5.98
N ASP A 94 -11.84 -18.55 -4.90
CA ASP A 94 -12.24 -17.58 -3.87
C ASP A 94 -11.08 -16.62 -3.57
N ILE A 95 -11.05 -15.49 -4.27
CA ILE A 95 -10.10 -14.42 -4.01
C ILE A 95 -10.71 -13.46 -2.98
N ALA A 96 -10.08 -13.40 -1.82
CA ALA A 96 -10.53 -12.58 -0.70
C ALA A 96 -9.67 -11.32 -0.46
N LEU A 97 -8.51 -11.24 -1.11
CA LEU A 97 -7.63 -10.09 -0.95
C LEU A 97 -7.02 -9.69 -2.29
N LEU A 98 -7.15 -8.40 -2.61
CA LEU A 98 -6.41 -7.75 -3.67
C LEU A 98 -5.48 -6.70 -3.05
N MET A 99 -4.17 -6.80 -3.28
CA MET A 99 -3.19 -5.78 -2.90
C MET A 99 -2.57 -5.15 -4.15
N ASN A 100 -2.99 -3.94 -4.48
CA ASN A 100 -2.39 -3.10 -5.50
C ASN A 100 -1.14 -2.43 -4.90
N ASN A 101 0.03 -3.06 -5.11
CA ASN A 101 1.28 -2.65 -4.46
C ASN A 101 2.40 -2.31 -5.47
N ALA A 102 2.31 -2.78 -6.71
CA ALA A 102 3.29 -2.44 -7.75
C ALA A 102 3.48 -0.91 -7.86
N ALA A 103 4.72 -0.45 -7.90
CA ALA A 103 5.04 0.97 -7.96
C ALA A 103 6.34 1.26 -8.71
N ALA A 104 6.36 2.40 -9.42
CA ALA A 104 7.54 3.06 -9.95
C ALA A 104 7.94 4.24 -9.05
N PHE A 105 9.25 4.49 -8.93
CA PHE A 105 9.79 5.53 -8.03
C PHE A 105 10.50 6.67 -8.77
N GLN A 106 10.93 6.46 -10.00
CA GLN A 106 11.65 7.46 -10.78
C GLN A 106 10.67 8.31 -11.57
N GLY A 107 10.48 9.56 -11.18
CA GLY A 107 9.61 10.50 -11.86
C GLY A 107 10.24 11.88 -12.02
N GLY A 108 10.71 12.49 -10.94
CA GLY A 108 11.30 13.82 -10.94
C GLY A 108 10.38 14.94 -10.43
N ASP A 109 10.84 16.18 -10.53
CA ASP A 109 10.10 17.37 -10.13
C ASP A 109 9.07 17.82 -11.20
N ALA A 110 8.38 18.93 -10.95
CA ALA A 110 7.33 19.43 -11.84
C ALA A 110 7.86 19.95 -13.20
N LEU A 111 9.14 20.23 -13.30
CA LEU A 111 9.79 20.76 -14.51
C LEU A 111 10.63 19.71 -15.25
N SER A 112 10.70 18.50 -14.73
CA SER A 112 11.50 17.42 -15.31
C SER A 112 10.76 16.64 -16.39
N ASP A 113 11.50 15.72 -17.02
CA ASP A 113 11.12 14.89 -18.16
C ASP A 113 9.67 14.34 -18.10
N PRO A 114 8.83 14.67 -19.10
CA PRO A 114 7.44 14.19 -19.19
C PRO A 114 7.30 12.66 -19.24
N GLU A 115 8.28 11.92 -19.75
CA GLU A 115 8.22 10.46 -19.85
C GLU A 115 8.31 9.80 -18.47
N GLY A 116 9.15 10.34 -17.57
CA GLY A 116 9.20 9.89 -16.18
C GLY A 116 7.86 10.07 -15.47
N TRP A 117 7.21 11.21 -15.69
CA TRP A 117 5.87 11.49 -15.19
C TRP A 117 4.83 10.49 -15.72
N ARG A 118 4.80 10.29 -17.04
CA ARG A 118 3.84 9.36 -17.66
C ARG A 118 3.99 7.96 -17.07
N ARG A 119 5.22 7.45 -17.04
CA ARG A 119 5.50 6.11 -16.48
C ARG A 119 5.07 5.96 -15.02
N ILE A 120 5.30 6.98 -14.17
CA ILE A 120 4.86 6.94 -12.78
C ILE A 120 3.34 6.94 -12.67
N LEU A 121 2.64 7.75 -13.44
CA LEU A 121 1.18 7.79 -13.42
C LEU A 121 0.58 6.50 -13.97
N ASP A 122 1.12 5.97 -15.06
CA ASP A 122 0.65 4.71 -15.66
C ASP A 122 0.77 3.53 -14.67
N VAL A 123 1.89 3.42 -13.96
CA VAL A 123 2.11 2.33 -13.02
C VAL A 123 1.38 2.58 -11.69
N ASN A 124 1.61 3.75 -11.05
CA ASN A 124 1.19 3.97 -9.66
C ASN A 124 -0.29 4.35 -9.54
N VAL A 125 -0.89 4.95 -10.56
CA VAL A 125 -2.28 5.40 -10.54
C VAL A 125 -3.16 4.51 -11.41
N LEU A 126 -2.87 4.46 -12.71
CA LEU A 126 -3.67 3.65 -13.64
C LEU A 126 -3.53 2.16 -13.35
N GLY A 127 -2.35 1.68 -12.94
CA GLY A 127 -2.15 0.30 -12.50
C GLY A 127 -3.02 -0.07 -11.30
N VAL A 128 -3.14 0.82 -10.29
CA VAL A 128 -4.05 0.62 -9.16
C VAL A 128 -5.51 0.62 -9.64
N LEU A 129 -5.88 1.58 -10.49
CA LEU A 129 -7.23 1.66 -11.05
C LEU A 129 -7.59 0.40 -11.86
N ASN A 130 -6.68 -0.11 -12.69
CA ASN A 130 -6.85 -1.36 -13.43
C ASN A 130 -7.13 -2.54 -12.49
N GLY A 131 -6.34 -2.68 -11.42
CA GLY A 131 -6.55 -3.71 -10.40
C GLY A 131 -7.93 -3.59 -9.75
N VAL A 132 -8.34 -2.40 -9.33
CA VAL A 132 -9.65 -2.15 -8.74
C VAL A 132 -10.79 -2.47 -9.72
N GLN A 133 -10.69 -1.99 -10.97
CA GLN A 133 -11.77 -2.15 -11.96
C GLN A 133 -11.88 -3.56 -12.52
N ARG A 134 -10.80 -4.34 -12.60
CA ARG A 134 -10.83 -5.70 -13.19
C ARG A 134 -10.91 -6.76 -12.10
N ILE A 135 -9.98 -6.75 -11.16
CA ILE A 135 -9.93 -7.77 -10.10
C ILE A 135 -10.94 -7.44 -8.99
N GLY A 136 -10.96 -6.19 -8.50
CA GLY A 136 -11.89 -5.75 -7.45
C GLY A 136 -13.36 -5.93 -7.89
N ARG A 137 -13.69 -5.59 -9.15
CA ARG A 137 -15.03 -5.86 -9.71
C ARG A 137 -15.36 -7.34 -9.71
N ALA A 138 -14.43 -8.19 -10.16
CA ALA A 138 -14.62 -9.64 -10.17
C ALA A 138 -14.77 -10.23 -8.76
N MET A 139 -14.17 -9.62 -7.73
CA MET A 139 -14.42 -9.97 -6.32
C MET A 139 -15.84 -9.59 -5.90
N LEU A 140 -16.29 -8.38 -6.22
CA LEU A 140 -17.66 -7.90 -5.93
C LEU A 140 -18.73 -8.79 -6.55
N ASP A 141 -18.57 -9.15 -7.82
CA ASP A 141 -19.55 -9.98 -8.55
C ASP A 141 -19.70 -11.39 -7.94
N ARG A 142 -18.78 -11.81 -7.08
CA ARG A 142 -18.84 -13.08 -6.33
C ARG A 142 -19.50 -12.98 -4.97
N GLY A 143 -19.78 -11.78 -4.48
CA GLY A 143 -20.56 -11.53 -3.27
C GLY A 143 -19.96 -12.11 -1.98
N LYS A 144 -18.61 -12.21 -1.89
CA LYS A 144 -17.93 -12.71 -0.70
C LYS A 144 -17.16 -11.60 0.00
N SER A 145 -16.95 -11.77 1.31
CA SER A 145 -16.15 -10.84 2.10
C SER A 145 -14.70 -10.75 1.60
N GLY A 146 -14.10 -9.57 1.67
CA GLY A 146 -12.74 -9.40 1.19
C GLY A 146 -12.17 -8.01 1.44
N PHE A 147 -10.90 -7.88 1.08
CA PHE A 147 -10.13 -6.64 1.21
C PHE A 147 -9.55 -6.19 -0.13
N ILE A 148 -9.67 -4.91 -0.44
CA ILE A 148 -8.91 -4.24 -1.50
C ILE A 148 -7.95 -3.27 -0.83
N ILE A 149 -6.65 -3.53 -0.95
CA ILE A 149 -5.59 -2.74 -0.33
C ILE A 149 -4.83 -2.01 -1.41
N ASN A 150 -4.77 -0.69 -1.33
CA ASN A 150 -3.95 0.12 -2.21
C ASN A 150 -2.75 0.68 -1.44
N THR A 151 -1.54 0.50 -1.98
CA THR A 151 -0.31 0.97 -1.34
C THR A 151 -0.05 2.43 -1.69
N GLY A 152 -0.36 3.30 -0.74
CA GLY A 152 -0.02 4.72 -0.75
C GLY A 152 1.43 5.00 -0.36
N SER A 153 1.64 6.13 0.31
CA SER A 153 2.90 6.55 0.93
C SER A 153 2.67 7.77 1.81
N LYS A 154 3.50 7.98 2.84
CA LYS A 154 3.56 9.27 3.57
C LYS A 154 3.83 10.45 2.62
N GLN A 155 4.55 10.21 1.52
CA GLN A 155 4.82 11.22 0.50
C GLN A 155 3.57 11.70 -0.25
N GLY A 156 2.55 10.87 -0.36
CA GLY A 156 1.25 11.27 -0.92
C GLY A 156 0.38 12.12 0.02
N ILE A 157 0.84 12.36 1.24
CA ILE A 157 0.13 13.17 2.24
C ILE A 157 0.87 14.48 2.50
N THR A 158 2.18 14.43 2.74
CA THR A 158 2.98 15.59 3.14
C THR A 158 3.84 16.17 2.02
N SER A 159 3.86 15.54 0.85
CA SER A 159 4.46 16.00 -0.41
C SER A 159 5.89 16.55 -0.28
N PRO A 160 6.87 15.83 0.32
CA PRO A 160 8.22 16.34 0.51
C PRO A 160 8.89 16.71 -0.82
N PRO A 161 9.75 17.75 -0.85
CA PRO A 161 10.47 18.12 -2.06
C PRO A 161 11.33 16.97 -2.63
N GLY A 162 11.62 17.02 -3.93
CA GLY A 162 12.59 16.15 -4.62
C GLY A 162 11.99 15.11 -5.57
N ASN A 163 10.72 14.72 -5.43
CA ASN A 163 10.05 13.82 -6.39
C ASN A 163 8.55 14.11 -6.48
N THR A 164 8.21 15.21 -7.14
CA THR A 164 6.83 15.69 -7.26
C THR A 164 5.93 14.67 -7.98
N ALA A 165 6.43 14.02 -9.03
CA ALA A 165 5.68 13.02 -9.78
C ALA A 165 5.25 11.84 -8.89
N TYR A 166 6.13 11.36 -8.02
CA TYR A 166 5.81 10.31 -7.07
C TYR A 166 4.79 10.80 -6.02
N ASN A 167 4.98 12.00 -5.46
CA ASN A 167 4.06 12.59 -4.50
C ASN A 167 2.65 12.69 -5.09
N VAL A 168 2.52 13.23 -6.31
CA VAL A 168 1.24 13.33 -7.05
C VAL A 168 0.61 11.95 -7.24
N SER A 169 1.39 10.95 -7.67
CA SER A 169 0.87 9.60 -7.87
C SER A 169 0.30 8.99 -6.58
N LYS A 170 1.00 9.20 -5.44
CA LYS A 170 0.56 8.64 -4.15
C LYS A 170 -0.58 9.44 -3.51
N ALA A 171 -0.68 10.74 -3.79
CA ALA A 171 -1.86 11.54 -3.46
C ALA A 171 -3.09 11.09 -4.26
N ALA A 172 -2.92 10.78 -5.55
CA ALA A 172 -3.99 10.23 -6.39
C ALA A 172 -4.46 8.85 -5.88
N VAL A 173 -3.55 7.95 -5.48
CA VAL A 173 -3.91 6.66 -4.87
C VAL A 173 -4.71 6.84 -3.59
N LYS A 174 -4.35 7.84 -2.74
CA LYS A 174 -5.13 8.16 -1.54
C LYS A 174 -6.56 8.53 -1.92
N ALA A 175 -6.75 9.51 -2.80
CA ALA A 175 -8.07 9.98 -3.23
C ALA A 175 -8.91 8.86 -3.89
N LEU A 176 -8.27 8.04 -4.76
CA LEU A 176 -8.91 6.88 -5.37
C LEU A 176 -9.40 5.88 -4.32
N THR A 177 -8.58 5.60 -3.31
CA THR A 177 -8.94 4.62 -2.26
C THR A 177 -10.04 5.13 -1.36
N GLU A 178 -10.05 6.43 -1.03
CA GLU A 178 -11.14 7.09 -0.29
C GLU A 178 -12.46 7.01 -1.06
N GLY A 179 -12.44 7.32 -2.37
CA GLY A 179 -13.60 7.19 -3.24
C GLY A 179 -14.08 5.75 -3.36
N LEU A 180 -13.17 4.78 -3.49
CA LEU A 180 -13.51 3.37 -3.51
C LEU A 180 -14.18 2.93 -2.21
N ALA A 181 -13.61 3.27 -1.06
CA ALA A 181 -14.19 2.92 0.25
C ALA A 181 -15.59 3.51 0.42
N HIS A 182 -15.80 4.75 -0.02
CA HIS A 182 -17.11 5.35 -0.03
C HIS A 182 -18.10 4.58 -0.92
N SER A 183 -17.69 4.22 -2.13
CA SER A 183 -18.53 3.47 -3.07
C SER A 183 -18.91 2.10 -2.50
N LEU A 184 -17.94 1.33 -2.00
CA LEU A 184 -18.17 0.00 -1.44
C LEU A 184 -19.15 0.03 -0.25
N ARG A 185 -18.98 0.99 0.66
CA ARG A 185 -19.85 1.16 1.84
C ARG A 185 -21.31 1.46 1.48
N ASN A 186 -21.57 2.04 0.30
CA ASN A 186 -22.92 2.38 -0.17
C ASN A 186 -23.51 1.31 -1.11
N LEU A 187 -22.80 0.22 -1.39
CA LEU A 187 -23.36 -0.91 -2.12
C LEU A 187 -24.14 -1.81 -1.15
N PRO A 188 -25.38 -2.20 -1.47
CA PRO A 188 -26.15 -3.17 -0.66
C PRO A 188 -25.37 -4.48 -0.51
N ASP A 189 -25.39 -5.04 0.68
CA ASP A 189 -24.83 -6.36 1.03
C ASP A 189 -23.33 -6.54 0.64
N CYS A 190 -22.59 -5.44 0.50
CA CYS A 190 -21.17 -5.49 0.18
C CYS A 190 -20.33 -5.80 1.41
N GLU A 191 -19.67 -6.95 1.40
CA GLU A 191 -18.75 -7.39 2.46
C GLU A 191 -17.26 -7.12 2.08
N ILE A 192 -17.00 -6.33 1.03
CA ILE A 192 -15.65 -5.93 0.65
C ILE A 192 -15.35 -4.55 1.19
N SER A 193 -14.21 -4.41 1.85
CA SER A 193 -13.70 -3.11 2.31
C SER A 193 -12.42 -2.70 1.57
N ALA A 194 -12.23 -1.39 1.44
CA ALA A 194 -10.99 -0.82 0.90
C ALA A 194 -10.13 -0.23 2.02
N HIS A 195 -8.82 -0.39 1.89
CA HIS A 195 -7.82 0.06 2.85
C HIS A 195 -6.66 0.74 2.16
N LEU A 196 -6.14 1.81 2.74
CA LEU A 196 -4.96 2.52 2.27
C LEU A 196 -3.77 2.18 3.16
N LEU A 197 -2.83 1.37 2.65
CA LEU A 197 -1.56 1.15 3.30
C LEU A 197 -0.65 2.35 3.05
N ILE A 198 -0.07 2.93 4.10
CA ILE A 198 0.71 4.16 4.02
C ILE A 198 2.12 3.90 4.61
N PRO A 199 3.03 3.31 3.82
CA PRO A 199 4.39 3.08 4.27
C PRO A 199 5.15 4.40 4.48
N GLY A 200 6.01 4.40 5.52
CA GLY A 200 7.08 5.37 5.69
C GLY A 200 8.34 4.95 4.94
N PHE A 201 9.50 5.31 5.47
CA PHE A 201 10.78 4.89 4.89
C PHE A 201 10.96 3.39 5.10
N THR A 202 10.87 2.64 4.01
CA THR A 202 10.95 1.18 4.01
C THR A 202 12.12 0.72 3.12
N TYR A 203 12.95 -0.15 3.66
CA TYR A 203 14.04 -0.78 2.92
C TYR A 203 13.49 -1.93 2.08
N THR A 204 13.23 -1.64 0.81
CA THR A 204 12.73 -2.60 -0.19
C THR A 204 13.83 -3.00 -1.16
N GLY A 205 13.56 -3.96 -2.05
CA GLY A 205 14.51 -4.41 -3.07
C GLY A 205 15.10 -3.27 -3.93
N ASN A 206 14.33 -2.21 -4.20
CA ASN A 206 14.83 -1.03 -4.90
C ASN A 206 15.82 -0.21 -4.06
N ALA A 207 15.61 -0.11 -2.76
CA ALA A 207 16.54 0.52 -1.83
C ALA A 207 17.81 -0.34 -1.63
N ALA A 208 17.66 -1.66 -1.56
CA ALA A 208 18.76 -2.60 -1.42
C ALA A 208 19.72 -2.58 -2.63
N ARG A 209 19.20 -2.35 -3.84
CA ARG A 209 20.04 -2.19 -5.05
C ARG A 209 20.92 -0.93 -4.99
N ARG A 210 20.52 0.11 -4.23
CA ARG A 210 21.27 1.38 -4.09
C ARG A 210 22.20 1.39 -2.88
N SER A 211 21.83 0.67 -1.83
CA SER A 211 22.62 0.55 -0.60
C SER A 211 22.50 -0.89 -0.07
N PRO A 212 23.58 -1.67 0.02
CA PRO A 212 23.54 -3.03 0.53
C PRO A 212 23.15 -3.12 2.00
N THR A 213 23.34 -2.04 2.76
CA THR A 213 23.03 -2.00 4.19
C THR A 213 21.74 -1.22 4.42
N ARG A 214 20.80 -1.81 5.17
CA ARG A 214 19.57 -1.14 5.57
C ARG A 214 19.89 0.03 6.49
N PRO A 215 19.46 1.27 6.15
CA PRO A 215 19.56 2.39 7.07
C PRO A 215 18.80 2.11 8.37
N SER A 216 19.33 2.57 9.51
CA SER A 216 18.68 2.40 10.82
C SER A 216 17.27 2.97 10.89
N ALA A 217 17.04 4.07 10.18
CA ALA A 217 15.75 4.74 10.08
C ALA A 217 14.68 3.92 9.35
N ALA A 218 15.08 3.03 8.43
CA ALA A 218 14.14 2.32 7.57
C ALA A 218 13.52 1.10 8.27
N TRP A 219 12.21 0.95 8.16
CA TRP A 219 11.54 -0.32 8.44
C TRP A 219 11.94 -1.37 7.40
N SER A 220 11.85 -2.64 7.80
CA SER A 220 11.89 -3.75 6.84
C SER A 220 10.53 -3.92 6.15
N SER A 221 10.52 -4.66 5.05
CA SER A 221 9.28 -5.03 4.36
C SER A 221 8.36 -5.89 5.22
N GLU A 222 8.93 -6.75 6.08
CA GLU A 222 8.21 -7.60 7.02
C GLU A 222 7.49 -6.78 8.10
N GLN A 223 8.11 -5.72 8.62
CA GLN A 223 7.47 -4.81 9.58
C GLN A 223 6.24 -4.11 8.96
N VAL A 224 6.33 -3.74 7.68
CA VAL A 224 5.18 -3.16 6.96
C VAL A 224 4.09 -4.21 6.73
N ALA A 225 4.44 -5.44 6.35
CA ALA A 225 3.47 -6.53 6.16
C ALA A 225 2.76 -6.88 7.48
N GLU A 226 3.50 -6.96 8.59
CA GLU A 226 2.92 -7.18 9.93
C GLU A 226 1.96 -6.05 10.31
N ARG A 227 2.36 -4.78 10.09
CA ARG A 227 1.50 -3.63 10.37
C ARG A 227 0.24 -3.62 9.50
N LEU A 228 0.34 -4.06 8.24
CA LEU A 228 -0.83 -4.25 7.37
C LEU A 228 -1.82 -5.21 8.00
N ILE A 229 -1.39 -6.42 8.39
CA ILE A 229 -2.28 -7.42 9.00
C ILE A 229 -2.94 -6.87 10.26
N GLN A 230 -2.17 -6.25 11.16
CA GLN A 230 -2.72 -5.62 12.37
C GLN A 230 -3.76 -4.53 12.04
N GLY A 231 -3.55 -3.77 10.97
CA GLY A 231 -4.49 -2.76 10.51
C GLY A 231 -5.79 -3.36 9.99
N LEU A 232 -5.69 -4.44 9.21
CA LEU A 232 -6.87 -5.18 8.73
C LEU A 232 -7.66 -5.80 9.89
N GLU A 233 -6.97 -6.37 10.88
CA GLU A 233 -7.60 -6.92 12.09
C GLU A 233 -8.40 -5.87 12.89
N ARG A 234 -7.96 -4.62 12.85
CA ARG A 234 -8.63 -3.49 13.51
C ARG A 234 -9.58 -2.74 12.60
N ASN A 235 -9.78 -3.22 11.37
CA ASN A 235 -10.58 -2.54 10.34
C ASN A 235 -10.16 -1.09 10.09
N GLU A 236 -8.84 -0.80 10.18
CA GLU A 236 -8.31 0.54 9.94
C GLU A 236 -8.34 0.87 8.44
N PHE A 237 -8.95 1.97 8.05
CA PHE A 237 -8.90 2.43 6.67
C PHE A 237 -7.53 3.00 6.30
N TYR A 238 -6.99 3.90 7.13
CA TYR A 238 -5.63 4.45 6.96
C TYR A 238 -4.63 3.65 7.79
N ILE A 239 -3.96 2.69 7.15
CA ILE A 239 -2.94 1.85 7.80
C ILE A 239 -1.60 2.58 7.71
N LEU A 240 -1.38 3.54 8.61
CA LEU A 240 -0.14 4.31 8.67
C LEU A 240 0.97 3.48 9.31
N CYS A 241 2.07 3.31 8.57
CA CYS A 241 3.28 2.65 9.04
C CYS A 241 4.26 3.71 9.56
N GLN A 242 4.78 3.47 10.74
CA GLN A 242 5.89 4.26 11.27
C GLN A 242 7.18 3.97 10.50
N ASP A 243 8.25 4.61 10.86
CA ASP A 243 9.63 4.20 10.60
C ASP A 243 10.43 4.30 11.91
N ASN A 244 11.68 3.85 11.92
CA ASN A 244 12.42 3.74 13.18
C ASN A 244 12.78 5.10 13.81
N GLU A 245 12.78 6.18 13.03
CA GLU A 245 13.11 7.54 13.49
C GLU A 245 11.88 8.43 13.63
N THR A 246 10.76 8.03 13.04
CA THR A 246 9.54 8.83 13.02
C THR A 246 8.42 8.11 13.76
N THR A 247 8.07 8.62 14.93
CA THR A 247 6.96 8.08 15.72
C THR A 247 5.61 8.44 15.11
N ARG A 248 4.55 7.74 15.54
CA ARG A 248 3.18 8.03 15.15
C ARG A 248 2.79 9.49 15.45
N ASP A 249 3.16 10.01 16.62
CA ASP A 249 2.91 11.40 17.01
C ASP A 249 3.57 12.40 16.04
N GLN A 250 4.80 12.14 15.66
CA GLN A 250 5.49 12.99 14.69
C GLN A 250 4.84 12.97 13.31
N ASP A 251 4.36 11.82 12.84
CA ASP A 251 3.63 11.71 11.58
C ASP A 251 2.31 12.49 11.62
N GLU A 252 1.56 12.37 12.71
CA GLU A 252 0.30 13.10 12.90
C GLU A 252 0.53 14.62 12.91
N ARG A 253 1.55 15.10 13.61
CA ARG A 253 1.93 16.51 13.60
C ARG A 253 2.33 17.00 12.21
N ARG A 254 3.09 16.22 11.45
CA ARG A 254 3.46 16.55 10.07
C ARG A 254 2.25 16.64 9.16
N ILE A 255 1.27 15.76 9.32
CA ILE A 255 0.00 15.79 8.58
C ILE A 255 -0.80 17.05 8.95
N LEU A 256 -0.94 17.34 10.24
CA LEU A 256 -1.65 18.54 10.70
C LEU A 256 -0.97 19.83 10.22
N TRP A 257 0.36 19.88 10.26
CA TRP A 257 1.09 21.02 9.73
C TRP A 257 0.83 21.23 8.23
N ALA A 258 0.91 20.17 7.43
CA ALA A 258 0.66 20.25 6.00
C ALA A 258 -0.80 20.66 5.66
N ALA A 259 -1.77 20.19 6.44
CA ALA A 259 -3.15 20.63 6.31
C ALA A 259 -3.32 22.11 6.69
N GLY A 260 -2.57 22.57 7.71
CA GLY A 260 -2.54 23.97 8.14
C GLY A 260 -2.01 24.92 7.05
N ASP A 261 -1.17 24.47 6.12
CA ASP A 261 -0.75 25.31 4.99
C ASP A 261 -1.95 25.80 4.15
N LEU A 262 -2.94 24.92 3.98
CA LEU A 262 -4.18 25.26 3.27
C LEU A 262 -5.12 26.15 4.10
N VAL A 263 -5.29 25.81 5.39
CA VAL A 263 -6.24 26.50 6.28
C VAL A 263 -5.80 27.93 6.56
N GLU A 264 -4.50 28.13 6.78
CA GLU A 264 -3.92 29.42 7.16
C GLU A 264 -3.36 30.21 5.97
N ASN A 265 -3.44 29.64 4.74
CA ASN A 265 -2.88 30.20 3.54
C ASN A 265 -1.37 30.50 3.68
N ARG A 266 -0.63 29.59 4.30
CA ARG A 266 0.83 29.65 4.39
C ARG A 266 1.48 29.34 3.03
N PRO A 267 2.76 29.70 2.81
CA PRO A 267 3.47 29.28 1.63
C PRO A 267 3.41 27.75 1.42
N ALA A 268 3.26 27.31 0.19
CA ALA A 268 3.23 25.88 -0.13
C ALA A 268 4.45 25.16 0.44
N LEU A 269 4.23 24.01 1.06
CA LEU A 269 5.28 23.20 1.69
C LEU A 269 6.05 23.97 2.77
N SER A 270 5.34 24.74 3.60
CA SER A 270 5.94 25.63 4.61
C SER A 270 6.90 24.91 5.56
N ARG A 271 6.73 23.62 5.78
CA ARG A 271 7.68 22.78 6.53
C ARG A 271 9.13 22.90 6.03
N TRP A 272 9.33 23.14 4.74
CA TRP A 272 10.65 23.28 4.10
C TRP A 272 10.97 24.72 3.70
N HIS A 273 10.08 25.66 4.03
CA HIS A 273 10.32 27.09 3.77
C HIS A 273 11.22 27.67 4.86
N PRO A 274 12.30 28.44 4.49
CA PRO A 274 13.24 28.96 5.48
C PRO A 274 12.59 29.75 6.61
N ASP A 275 11.61 30.61 6.29
CA ASP A 275 10.95 31.49 7.24
C ASP A 275 10.02 30.76 8.22
N TYR A 276 9.68 29.49 7.94
CA TYR A 276 8.80 28.69 8.78
C TYR A 276 9.52 27.61 9.57
N LYS A 277 10.84 27.52 9.44
CA LYS A 277 11.63 26.49 10.12
C LYS A 277 11.43 26.49 11.63
N GLU A 278 11.58 27.65 12.26
CA GLU A 278 11.43 27.80 13.72
C GLU A 278 9.99 27.51 14.18
N ALA A 279 9.00 28.01 13.43
CA ALA A 279 7.59 27.78 13.72
C ALA A 279 7.25 26.29 13.61
N PHE A 280 7.76 25.59 12.59
CA PHE A 280 7.57 24.15 12.47
C PHE A 280 8.24 23.38 13.62
N GLU A 281 9.48 23.73 14.00
CA GLU A 281 10.18 23.08 15.12
C GLU A 281 9.42 23.31 16.45
N ALA A 282 8.91 24.51 16.67
CA ALA A 282 8.07 24.81 17.85
C ALA A 282 6.78 24.01 17.86
N PHE A 283 6.09 23.91 16.72
CA PHE A 283 4.88 23.10 16.56
C PHE A 283 5.16 21.60 16.85
N MET A 284 6.29 21.07 16.37
CA MET A 284 6.66 19.68 16.61
C MET A 284 6.96 19.37 18.10
N LYS A 285 7.36 20.37 18.89
CA LYS A 285 7.70 20.25 20.32
C LYS A 285 6.56 20.62 21.25
N ALA A 286 5.53 21.34 20.77
CA ALA A 286 4.44 21.80 21.58
C ALA A 286 3.71 20.62 22.27
N PRO A 287 3.28 20.73 23.54
CA PRO A 287 2.40 19.73 24.14
C PRO A 287 1.12 19.61 23.32
N ARG A 288 0.56 18.40 23.19
CA ARG A 288 -0.79 18.26 22.62
C ARG A 288 -1.76 18.99 23.52
N SER A 289 -2.62 19.85 22.97
CA SER A 289 -3.77 20.36 23.71
C SER A 289 -4.60 19.17 24.18
N SER A 290 -5.06 19.20 25.42
CA SER A 290 -5.96 18.19 25.98
C SER A 290 -7.29 18.06 25.22
N ASP A 291 -7.59 18.98 24.33
CA ASP A 291 -8.69 18.95 23.36
C ASP A 291 -8.29 18.19 22.08
N GLY A 292 -7.62 17.07 22.23
CA GLY A 292 -7.20 16.20 21.13
C GLY A 292 -8.36 15.66 20.31
N PRO A 293 -8.12 15.27 19.02
CA PRO A 293 -9.16 14.83 18.13
C PRO A 293 -9.90 13.63 18.71
N LEU A 294 -11.18 13.69 18.67
CA LEU A 294 -12.29 12.73 18.72
C LEU A 294 -11.96 11.20 18.74
N THR A 295 -11.03 10.75 19.58
CA THR A 295 -10.67 9.33 19.67
C THR A 295 -11.26 8.61 20.89
N GLU A 296 -12.28 9.18 21.53
CA GLU A 296 -13.15 8.47 22.47
C GLU A 296 -14.61 8.63 22.04
N ARG A 297 -14.98 7.94 20.96
CA ARG A 297 -16.37 7.53 20.76
C ARG A 297 -16.36 6.02 20.52
N SER A 298 -16.76 5.36 21.61
CA SER A 298 -17.20 3.96 21.74
C SER A 298 -17.86 3.39 20.48
#